data_246e52f8344bd0b0b5b2b7826255f770
#
_entry.id   246e52f8344bd0b0b5b2b7826255f770
#
_cell.length_a   1.000
_cell.length_b   1.000
_cell.length_c   1.000
_cell.angle_alpha   90.00
_cell.angle_beta   90.00
_cell.angle_gamma   90.00
#
_symmetry.space_group_name_H-M   'P 1'
#
loop_
_entity.id
_entity.type
_entity.pdbx_description
1 polymer ?
#
loop_
_entity_poly.entity_id
_entity_poly.type
_entity_poly.pdbx_seq_one_letter_code
_entity_poly.pdbx_strand_id
1 'polypeptide(L)'
;IEVLKILKDEQIIEKANKRAVYFNNVVKEKFLPLENVGEVRSIGLINAIELVKNRDTKEPLDYTKRTGYQIYKKALEKGVLLRPLGDVIYFNPPLIIEEQDIDFVTDVALECTKEILKN
;
A
#
# COMPACT_ATOMS: atom_id res chain seq x y z
N ILE A 1 24.79 -8.13 -12.10
CA ILE A 1 25.71 -7.10 -12.60
C ILE A 1 25.14 -6.40 -13.82
N GLU A 2 24.59 -7.14 -14.78
CA GLU A 2 23.88 -6.54 -15.91
C GLU A 2 22.63 -5.76 -15.46
N VAL A 3 21.95 -6.26 -14.44
CA VAL A 3 20.79 -5.59 -13.88
C VAL A 3 21.19 -4.21 -13.34
N LEU A 4 22.32 -4.12 -12.64
CA LEU A 4 22.81 -2.84 -12.13
C LEU A 4 23.20 -1.89 -13.25
N LYS A 5 23.76 -2.42 -14.34
CA LYS A 5 24.12 -1.63 -15.50
C LYS A 5 22.89 -1.04 -16.19
N ILE A 6 21.86 -1.86 -16.39
CA ILE A 6 20.60 -1.42 -16.99
C ILE A 6 19.93 -0.38 -16.11
N LEU A 7 19.89 -0.59 -14.80
CA LEU A 7 19.32 0.37 -13.85
C LEU A 7 20.02 1.73 -13.93
N LYS A 8 21.34 1.71 -14.05
CA LYS A 8 22.13 2.93 -14.13
C LYS A 8 21.97 3.63 -15.46
N ASP A 9 22.03 2.88 -16.58
CA ASP A 9 21.98 3.43 -17.94
C ASP A 9 20.60 4.05 -18.24
N GLU A 10 19.53 3.48 -17.72
CA GLU A 10 18.17 3.96 -17.96
C GLU A 10 17.67 4.92 -16.88
N GLN A 11 18.51 5.26 -15.91
CA GLN A 11 18.15 6.14 -14.79
C GLN A 11 16.95 5.61 -14.01
N ILE A 12 16.81 4.30 -13.95
CA ILE A 12 15.67 3.66 -13.27
C ILE A 12 15.63 4.03 -11.78
N ILE A 13 16.79 4.12 -11.14
CA ILE A 13 16.87 4.46 -9.72
C ILE A 13 16.32 5.86 -9.47
N GLU A 14 16.68 6.82 -10.31
CA GLU A 14 16.18 8.19 -10.20
C GLU A 14 14.68 8.26 -10.42
N LYS A 15 14.18 7.56 -11.44
CA LYS A 15 12.75 7.48 -11.71
C LYS A 15 12.01 6.79 -10.56
N ALA A 16 12.60 5.73 -9.99
CA ALA A 16 12.02 5.03 -8.86
C ALA A 16 11.91 5.94 -7.64
N ASN A 17 12.91 6.80 -7.40
CA ASN A 17 12.85 7.75 -6.29
C ASN A 17 11.72 8.75 -6.47
N LYS A 18 11.51 9.25 -7.68
CA LYS A 18 10.40 10.15 -7.98
C LYS A 18 9.05 9.45 -7.79
N ARG A 19 8.94 8.21 -8.25
CA ARG A 19 7.73 7.40 -8.08
C ARG A 19 7.49 7.08 -6.62
N ALA A 20 8.55 6.88 -5.83
CA ALA A 20 8.44 6.62 -4.40
C ALA A 20 7.80 7.81 -3.68
N VAL A 21 8.21 9.02 -3.99
CA VAL A 21 7.62 10.23 -3.40
C VAL A 21 6.16 10.34 -3.79
N TYR A 22 5.86 10.17 -5.06
CA TYR A 22 4.48 10.21 -5.57
C TYR A 22 3.60 9.14 -4.89
N PHE A 23 4.08 7.91 -4.85
CA PHE A 23 3.36 6.78 -4.25
C PHE A 23 3.06 7.06 -2.77
N ASN A 24 4.07 7.49 -2.02
CA ASN A 24 3.90 7.77 -0.60
C ASN A 24 2.87 8.87 -0.36
N ASN A 25 2.91 9.93 -1.17
CA ASN A 25 1.97 11.04 -1.06
C ASN A 25 0.53 10.58 -1.38
N VAL A 26 0.36 9.79 -2.43
CA VAL A 26 -0.95 9.25 -2.82
C VAL A 26 -1.52 8.36 -1.72
N VAL A 27 -0.69 7.46 -1.17
CA VAL A 27 -1.14 6.57 -0.09
C VAL A 27 -1.56 7.36 1.13
N LYS A 28 -0.74 8.33 1.54
CA LYS A 28 -1.08 9.19 2.69
C LYS A 28 -2.37 9.96 2.45
N GLU A 29 -2.52 10.55 1.27
CA GLU A 29 -3.69 11.35 0.94
C GLU A 29 -4.96 10.52 0.95
N LYS A 30 -4.91 9.28 0.45
CA LYS A 30 -6.07 8.40 0.35
C LYS A 30 -6.41 7.68 1.65
N PHE A 31 -5.40 7.27 2.42
CA PHE A 31 -5.61 6.39 3.57
C PHE A 31 -5.61 7.09 4.93
N LEU A 32 -4.81 8.14 5.11
CA LEU A 32 -4.79 8.84 6.41
C LEU A 32 -6.14 9.41 6.86
N PRO A 33 -7.05 9.83 5.95
CA PRO A 33 -8.37 10.28 6.39
C PRO A 33 -9.25 9.20 6.99
N LEU A 34 -8.93 7.92 6.79
CA LEU A 34 -9.72 6.82 7.34
C LEU A 34 -9.47 6.66 8.84
N GLU A 35 -10.55 6.53 9.61
CA GLU A 35 -10.47 6.39 11.07
C GLU A 35 -9.66 5.16 11.50
N ASN A 36 -9.70 4.10 10.71
CA ASN A 36 -9.07 2.84 11.04
C ASN A 36 -7.64 2.72 10.53
N VAL A 37 -7.07 3.79 9.96
CA VAL A 37 -5.67 3.83 9.58
C VAL A 37 -4.89 4.51 10.69
N GLY A 38 -4.03 3.74 11.37
CA GLY A 38 -3.22 4.26 12.47
C GLY A 38 -1.96 4.94 11.99
N GLU A 39 -1.34 4.42 10.93
CA GLU A 39 -0.08 4.95 10.43
C GLU A 39 0.14 4.52 8.99
N VAL A 40 0.82 5.37 8.23
CA VAL A 40 1.31 5.07 6.89
C VAL A 40 2.83 5.22 6.93
N ARG A 41 3.54 4.16 6.57
CA ARG A 41 5.01 4.14 6.54
C ARG A 41 5.50 3.82 5.15
N SER A 42 6.68 4.31 4.80
CA SER A 42 7.26 4.01 3.49
C SER A 42 8.78 3.91 3.55
N ILE A 43 9.32 3.02 2.73
CA ILE A 43 10.74 2.90 2.45
C ILE A 43 10.84 2.69 0.95
N GLY A 44 11.36 3.68 0.22
CA GLY A 44 11.38 3.62 -1.25
C GLY A 44 9.96 3.48 -1.78
N LEU A 45 9.75 2.50 -2.65
CA LEU A 45 8.43 2.22 -3.24
C LEU A 45 7.54 1.36 -2.35
N ILE A 46 8.07 0.83 -1.25
CA ILE A 46 7.29 0.01 -0.33
C ILE A 46 6.49 0.94 0.60
N ASN A 47 5.19 0.80 0.57
CA ASN A 47 4.29 1.55 1.45
C ASN A 47 3.50 0.59 2.30
N ALA A 48 3.43 0.86 3.61
CA ALA A 48 2.72 0.04 4.56
C ALA A 48 1.62 0.85 5.24
N ILE A 49 0.45 0.27 5.32
CA ILE A 49 -0.71 0.89 5.97
C ILE A 49 -1.05 0.04 7.19
N GLU A 50 -0.92 0.63 8.36
CA GLU A 50 -1.26 -0.04 9.61
C GLU A 50 -2.73 0.24 9.95
N LEU A 51 -3.52 -0.82 10.07
CA LEU A 51 -4.94 -0.73 10.40
C LEU A 51 -5.13 -0.90 11.90
N VAL A 52 -6.00 -0.08 12.48
CA VAL A 52 -6.29 -0.11 13.90
C VAL A 52 -7.78 0.05 14.13
N LYS A 53 -8.26 -0.37 15.30
CA LYS A 53 -9.64 -0.19 15.67
C LYS A 53 -9.89 1.27 16.08
N ASN A 54 -8.95 1.85 16.80
CA ASN A 54 -9.02 3.24 17.25
C ASN A 54 -7.68 3.93 17.02
N ARG A 55 -7.69 4.99 16.23
CA ARG A 55 -6.48 5.73 15.87
C ARG A 55 -5.82 6.40 17.08
N ASP A 56 -6.61 6.97 17.96
CA ASP A 56 -6.09 7.75 19.09
C ASP A 56 -5.42 6.87 20.13
N THR A 57 -5.99 5.70 20.41
CA THR A 57 -5.46 4.76 21.39
C THR A 57 -4.55 3.72 20.79
N LYS A 58 -4.52 3.62 19.45
CA LYS A 58 -3.81 2.56 18.72
C LYS A 58 -4.33 1.16 19.06
N GLU A 59 -5.56 1.07 19.49
CA GLU A 59 -6.18 -0.22 19.79
C GLU A 59 -6.20 -1.10 18.54
N PRO A 60 -5.67 -2.34 18.60
CA PRO A 60 -5.63 -3.20 17.43
C PRO A 60 -7.00 -3.74 17.06
N LEU A 61 -7.15 -4.09 15.77
CA LEU A 61 -8.34 -4.79 15.31
C LEU A 61 -8.38 -6.20 15.90
N ASP A 62 -9.56 -6.81 15.87
CA ASP A 62 -9.72 -8.20 16.27
C ASP A 62 -8.96 -9.08 15.28
N TYR A 63 -7.86 -9.68 15.72
CA TYR A 63 -7.00 -10.49 14.84
C TYR A 63 -7.70 -11.75 14.32
N THR A 64 -8.75 -12.21 15.01
CA THR A 64 -9.49 -13.39 14.57
C THR A 64 -10.26 -13.14 13.28
N LYS A 65 -10.56 -11.88 12.98
CA LYS A 65 -11.24 -11.51 11.74
C LYS A 65 -10.30 -11.47 10.54
N ARG A 66 -8.99 -11.45 10.77
CA ARG A 66 -7.98 -11.43 9.71
C ARG A 66 -8.27 -10.35 8.66
N THR A 67 -8.45 -9.12 9.12
CA THR A 67 -8.86 -7.99 8.27
C THR A 67 -7.92 -7.80 7.07
N GLY A 68 -6.60 -7.80 7.31
CA GLY A 68 -5.63 -7.65 6.22
C GLY A 68 -5.76 -8.74 5.16
N TYR A 69 -5.99 -9.97 5.58
CA TYR A 69 -6.18 -11.09 4.66
C TYR A 69 -7.46 -10.94 3.85
N GLN A 70 -8.54 -10.46 4.47
CA GLN A 70 -9.80 -10.21 3.76
C GLN A 70 -9.62 -9.14 2.68
N ILE A 71 -8.88 -8.08 3.01
CA ILE A 71 -8.59 -7.01 2.04
C ILE A 71 -7.74 -7.56 0.90
N TYR A 72 -6.73 -8.37 1.21
CA TYR A 72 -5.89 -9.02 0.22
C TYR A 72 -6.74 -9.85 -0.76
N LYS A 73 -7.64 -10.65 -0.25
CA LYS A 73 -8.49 -11.51 -1.10
C LYS A 73 -9.38 -10.68 -2.02
N LYS A 74 -9.99 -9.62 -1.50
CA LYS A 74 -10.83 -8.74 -2.32
C LYS A 74 -10.04 -8.03 -3.40
N ALA A 75 -8.86 -7.50 -3.06
CA ALA A 75 -8.01 -6.84 -4.03
C ALA A 75 -7.56 -7.80 -5.12
N LEU A 76 -7.25 -9.04 -4.75
CA LEU A 76 -6.84 -10.05 -5.73
C LEU A 76 -7.95 -10.33 -6.74
N GLU A 77 -9.20 -10.35 -6.31
CA GLU A 77 -10.34 -10.51 -7.22
C GLU A 77 -10.41 -9.38 -8.24
N LYS A 78 -9.89 -8.21 -7.90
CA LYS A 78 -9.87 -7.04 -8.78
C LYS A 78 -8.54 -6.89 -9.53
N GLY A 79 -7.68 -7.91 -9.44
CA GLY A 79 -6.41 -7.93 -10.17
C GLY A 79 -5.26 -7.21 -9.47
N VAL A 80 -5.39 -6.90 -8.19
CA VAL A 80 -4.33 -6.21 -7.43
C VAL A 80 -3.79 -7.15 -6.35
N LEU A 81 -2.47 -7.32 -6.34
CA LEU A 81 -1.79 -8.15 -5.36
C LEU A 81 -1.23 -7.28 -4.24
N LEU A 82 -1.85 -7.37 -3.07
CA LEU A 82 -1.36 -6.73 -1.85
C LEU A 82 -0.70 -7.78 -0.98
N ARG A 83 0.09 -7.35 0.00
CA ARG A 83 0.74 -8.28 0.93
C ARG A 83 0.26 -7.98 2.35
N PRO A 84 -0.56 -8.86 2.92
CA PRO A 84 -1.01 -8.65 4.30
C PRO A 84 -0.02 -9.25 5.29
N LEU A 85 0.16 -8.54 6.41
CA LEU A 85 0.88 -9.07 7.56
C LEU A 85 0.10 -8.65 8.79
N GLY A 86 -0.79 -9.53 9.28
CA GLY A 86 -1.71 -9.18 10.34
C GLY A 86 -2.63 -8.05 9.89
N ASP A 87 -2.57 -6.93 10.59
CA ASP A 87 -3.38 -5.75 10.28
C ASP A 87 -2.59 -4.69 9.50
N VAL A 88 -1.45 -5.07 8.93
CA VAL A 88 -0.65 -4.19 8.10
C VAL A 88 -0.75 -4.67 6.65
N ILE A 89 -1.00 -3.74 5.75
CA ILE A 89 -1.07 -4.03 4.31
C ILE A 89 0.08 -3.31 3.64
N TYR A 90 0.87 -4.02 2.83
CA TYR A 90 1.91 -3.33 2.07
C TYR A 90 1.69 -3.38 0.57
N PHE A 91 2.14 -2.30 -0.05
CA PHE A 91 2.37 -2.26 -1.48
C PHE A 91 3.86 -2.51 -1.73
N ASN A 92 4.17 -3.45 -2.59
CA ASN A 92 5.55 -3.77 -2.97
C ASN A 92 5.64 -3.82 -4.49
N PRO A 93 5.54 -2.66 -5.17
CA PRO A 93 5.51 -2.62 -6.63
C PRO A 93 6.91 -2.77 -7.25
N PRO A 94 6.98 -3.11 -8.55
CA PRO A 94 8.25 -3.11 -9.25
C PRO A 94 8.79 -1.69 -9.42
N LEU A 95 10.11 -1.57 -9.63
CA LEU A 95 10.78 -0.27 -9.76
C LEU A 95 10.28 0.55 -10.96
N ILE A 96 9.72 -0.11 -11.96
CA ILE A 96 9.26 0.54 -13.19
C ILE A 96 7.78 0.92 -13.17
N ILE A 97 7.14 0.87 -12.01
CA ILE A 97 5.71 1.22 -11.90
C ILE A 97 5.47 2.67 -12.33
N GLU A 98 4.38 2.89 -13.05
CA GLU A 98 3.99 4.22 -13.53
C GLU A 98 2.94 4.85 -12.61
N GLU A 99 2.76 6.18 -12.72
CA GLU A 99 1.81 6.90 -11.87
C GLU A 99 0.38 6.38 -12.03
N GLN A 100 -0.03 6.06 -13.26
CA GLN A 100 -1.37 5.52 -13.51
C GLN A 100 -1.57 4.17 -12.83
N ASP A 101 -0.52 3.35 -12.74
CA ASP A 101 -0.58 2.06 -12.05
C ASP A 101 -0.69 2.27 -10.54
N ILE A 102 0.05 3.25 -10.02
CA ILE A 102 -0.02 3.62 -8.61
C ILE A 102 -1.44 4.07 -8.26
N ASP A 103 -2.03 4.92 -9.08
CA ASP A 103 -3.40 5.39 -8.86
C ASP A 103 -4.39 4.23 -8.88
N PHE A 104 -4.24 3.31 -9.83
CA PHE A 104 -5.11 2.15 -9.92
C PHE A 104 -5.02 1.25 -8.69
N VAL A 105 -3.81 0.84 -8.31
CA VAL A 105 -3.64 -0.08 -7.18
C VAL A 105 -4.06 0.55 -5.86
N THR A 106 -3.81 1.84 -5.68
CA THR A 106 -4.21 2.53 -4.45
C THR A 106 -5.73 2.73 -4.39
N ASP A 107 -6.38 3.01 -5.52
CA ASP A 107 -7.84 3.13 -5.57
C ASP A 107 -8.52 1.80 -5.26
N VAL A 108 -8.04 0.70 -5.83
CA VAL A 108 -8.57 -0.63 -5.55
C VAL A 108 -8.36 -1.00 -4.08
N ALA A 109 -7.17 -0.75 -3.55
CA ALA A 109 -6.85 -1.04 -2.16
C ALA A 109 -7.73 -0.22 -1.21
N LEU A 110 -7.95 1.05 -1.50
CA LEU A 110 -8.80 1.93 -0.71
C LEU A 110 -10.24 1.43 -0.69
N GLU A 111 -10.78 1.10 -1.87
CA GLU A 111 -12.13 0.59 -1.99
C GLU A 111 -12.33 -0.69 -1.19
N CYS A 112 -11.39 -1.64 -1.32
CA CYS A 112 -11.44 -2.90 -0.59
C CYS A 112 -11.33 -2.69 0.91
N THR A 113 -10.46 -1.78 1.34
CA THR A 113 -10.27 -1.46 2.75
C THR A 113 -11.55 -0.88 3.35
N LYS A 114 -12.19 0.04 2.64
CA LYS A 114 -13.46 0.63 3.10
C LYS A 114 -14.56 -0.41 3.22
N GLU A 115 -14.67 -1.30 2.25
CA GLU A 115 -15.67 -2.37 2.28
C GLU A 115 -15.50 -3.30 3.47
N ILE A 116 -14.26 -3.73 3.73
CA ILE A 116 -13.97 -4.67 4.81
C ILE A 116 -14.12 -4.00 6.18
N LEU A 117 -13.69 -2.75 6.32
CA LEU A 117 -13.77 -2.04 7.60
C LEU A 117 -15.19 -1.65 7.98
N LYS A 118 -16.11 -1.55 7.03
CA LYS A 118 -17.53 -1.29 7.32
C LYS A 118 -18.21 -2.45 8.01
N ASN A 119 -17.67 -3.63 7.85
CA ASN A 119 -18.21 -4.85 8.41
C ASN A 119 -17.43 -5.25 9.67
#